data_6b82d6b5260d5b271643704fb530c997
#
_entry.id   6b82d6b5260d5b271643704fb530c997
#
_cell.length_a   1.000
_cell.length_b   1.000
_cell.length_c   1.000
_cell.angle_alpha   90.00
_cell.angle_beta   90.00
_cell.angle_gamma   90.00
#
_symmetry.space_group_name_H-M   'P 1'
#
loop_
_entity.id
_entity.type
_entity.pdbx_description
1 polymer ?
#
loop_
_entity_poly.entity_id
_entity_poly.type
_entity_poly.pdbx_seq_one_letter_code
_entity_poly.pdbx_strand_id
1 'polypeptide(L)'
;MIKRILVVGGANGIGLSIATELAKRDSVEKIYIVDKASLSEEFIHPKFESFQFDLTNEDFSFFDRFTDINALMITAGFGKLALFKDVPESYIMNSFNVNTVPVLRLVHRFYGKLEVKEDFYCGVMVSIAGFMSSPFFAVYGATKAALKIFIESLNVELKKGGSPNCILNVSPGSLKGTSFATGKTDLSVTAPMANAIIEHLEAKDDLFIPQFDEVFKTVLERYHADFRREGEHSYEYKLNSGRV
;
A
#
# COMPACT_ATOMS: atom_id res chain seq x y z
N MET A 1 -2.18 -20.21 -2.05
CA MET A 1 -0.90 -20.03 -1.32
C MET A 1 0.09 -19.30 -2.21
N ILE A 2 0.77 -18.28 -1.68
CA ILE A 2 1.77 -17.47 -2.40
C ILE A 2 3.03 -18.31 -2.65
N LYS A 3 3.48 -18.34 -3.91
CA LYS A 3 4.72 -19.01 -4.35
C LYS A 3 5.73 -18.02 -4.91
N ARG A 4 5.29 -17.15 -5.81
CA ARG A 4 6.13 -16.15 -6.46
C ARG A 4 5.42 -14.79 -6.42
N ILE A 5 6.04 -13.82 -5.82
CA ILE A 5 5.45 -12.50 -5.57
C ILE A 5 6.29 -11.38 -6.16
N LEU A 6 5.62 -10.38 -6.69
CA LEU A 6 6.18 -9.07 -7.00
C LEU A 6 5.80 -8.08 -5.90
N VAL A 7 6.80 -7.51 -5.23
CA VAL A 7 6.62 -6.44 -4.24
C VAL A 7 7.14 -5.13 -4.83
N VAL A 8 6.22 -4.23 -5.13
CA VAL A 8 6.54 -2.88 -5.64
C VAL A 8 6.58 -1.89 -4.48
N GLY A 9 7.71 -1.26 -4.26
CA GLY A 9 8.04 -0.51 -3.04
C GLY A 9 8.67 -1.41 -1.98
N GLY A 10 9.40 -2.45 -2.38
CA GLY A 10 9.88 -3.51 -1.50
C GLY A 10 11.31 -3.34 -0.97
N ALA A 11 12.03 -2.26 -1.30
CA ALA A 11 13.39 -2.06 -0.78
C ALA A 11 13.43 -1.46 0.63
N ASN A 12 12.29 -0.97 1.14
CA ASN A 12 12.20 -0.29 2.42
C ASN A 12 10.87 -0.56 3.13
N GLY A 13 10.79 -0.20 4.40
CA GLY A 13 9.57 -0.11 5.20
C GLY A 13 8.74 -1.40 5.20
N ILE A 14 7.42 -1.25 5.07
CA ILE A 14 6.50 -2.38 5.15
C ILE A 14 6.61 -3.34 3.97
N GLY A 15 6.99 -2.86 2.78
CA GLY A 15 7.20 -3.71 1.61
C GLY A 15 8.38 -4.66 1.81
N LEU A 16 9.50 -4.16 2.34
CA LEU A 16 10.65 -4.98 2.71
C LEU A 16 10.29 -5.97 3.82
N SER A 17 9.51 -5.55 4.81
CA SER A 17 9.07 -6.42 5.89
C SER A 17 8.20 -7.57 5.36
N ILE A 18 7.25 -7.30 4.46
CA ILE A 18 6.44 -8.32 3.80
C ILE A 18 7.33 -9.29 3.00
N ALA A 19 8.28 -8.77 2.22
CA ALA A 19 9.22 -9.62 1.47
C ALA A 19 10.04 -10.51 2.41
N THR A 20 10.53 -9.96 3.52
CA THR A 20 11.33 -10.70 4.51
C THR A 20 10.51 -11.79 5.22
N GLU A 21 9.28 -11.50 5.64
CA GLU A 21 8.42 -12.49 6.29
C GLU A 21 7.99 -13.61 5.31
N LEU A 22 7.71 -13.28 4.06
CA LEU A 22 7.44 -14.28 3.03
C LEU A 22 8.66 -15.14 2.71
N ALA A 23 9.87 -14.60 2.75
CA ALA A 23 11.08 -15.36 2.49
C ALA A 23 11.33 -16.50 3.50
N LYS A 24 10.81 -16.38 4.72
CA LYS A 24 10.89 -17.40 5.77
C LYS A 24 10.01 -18.63 5.49
N ARG A 25 9.06 -18.52 4.56
CA ARG A 25 8.09 -19.58 4.26
C ARG A 25 8.65 -20.53 3.19
N ASP A 26 8.63 -21.84 3.46
CA ASP A 26 9.13 -22.86 2.52
C ASP A 26 8.35 -22.88 1.20
N SER A 27 7.05 -22.56 1.25
CA SER A 27 6.20 -22.50 0.07
C SER A 27 6.54 -21.37 -0.91
N VAL A 28 7.27 -20.33 -0.45
CA VAL A 28 7.65 -19.20 -1.29
C VAL A 28 8.97 -19.51 -2.00
N GLU A 29 8.91 -19.51 -3.32
CA GLU A 29 10.04 -19.84 -4.20
C GLU A 29 10.85 -18.61 -4.59
N LYS A 30 10.16 -17.50 -4.91
CA LYS A 30 10.77 -16.29 -5.46
C LYS A 30 10.04 -15.03 -5.03
N ILE A 31 10.80 -13.99 -4.74
CA ILE A 31 10.30 -12.66 -4.39
C ILE A 31 11.03 -11.64 -5.26
N TYR A 32 10.28 -11.02 -6.17
CA TYR A 32 10.76 -9.92 -6.98
C TYR A 32 10.51 -8.62 -6.22
N ILE A 33 11.56 -7.83 -6.03
CA ILE A 33 11.51 -6.53 -5.35
C ILE A 33 11.75 -5.45 -6.41
N VAL A 34 10.79 -4.55 -6.59
CA VAL A 34 10.93 -3.40 -7.47
C VAL A 34 10.76 -2.13 -6.64
N ASP A 35 11.75 -1.26 -6.68
CA ASP A 35 11.74 0.00 -5.94
C ASP A 35 12.58 1.05 -6.68
N LYS A 36 12.37 2.33 -6.38
CA LYS A 36 13.26 3.41 -6.82
C LYS A 36 14.62 3.32 -6.14
N ALA A 37 14.65 2.93 -4.86
CA ALA A 37 15.87 2.71 -4.09
C ALA A 37 16.46 1.32 -4.36
N SER A 38 17.77 1.19 -4.24
CA SER A 38 18.44 -0.11 -4.21
C SER A 38 18.11 -0.83 -2.89
N LEU A 39 17.97 -2.15 -2.95
CA LEU A 39 17.93 -2.98 -1.74
C LEU A 39 19.28 -2.90 -1.02
N SER A 40 19.28 -2.61 0.28
CA SER A 40 20.50 -2.60 1.09
C SER A 40 21.11 -4.00 1.19
N GLU A 41 22.45 -4.09 1.19
CA GLU A 41 23.18 -5.35 1.26
C GLU A 41 22.83 -6.19 2.49
N GLU A 42 22.49 -5.55 3.61
CA GLU A 42 22.08 -6.22 4.85
C GLU A 42 20.76 -7.01 4.73
N PHE A 43 19.95 -6.73 3.69
CA PHE A 43 18.65 -7.39 3.47
C PHE A 43 18.66 -8.37 2.29
N ILE A 44 19.82 -8.65 1.71
CA ILE A 44 19.93 -9.63 0.63
C ILE A 44 19.52 -11.03 1.12
N HIS A 45 18.64 -11.69 0.34
CA HIS A 45 18.18 -13.04 0.64
C HIS A 45 18.18 -13.90 -0.65
N PRO A 46 18.50 -15.22 -0.59
CA PRO A 46 18.56 -16.07 -1.78
C PRO A 46 17.26 -16.12 -2.61
N LYS A 47 16.10 -15.92 -2.01
CA LYS A 47 14.80 -15.85 -2.71
C LYS A 47 14.53 -14.50 -3.34
N PHE A 48 15.33 -13.46 -3.06
CA PHE A 48 15.11 -12.12 -3.58
C PHE A 48 15.78 -11.93 -4.94
N GLU A 49 15.10 -11.18 -5.79
CA GLU A 49 15.65 -10.58 -7.00
C GLU A 49 15.16 -9.14 -7.06
N SER A 50 16.09 -8.19 -6.96
CA SER A 50 15.77 -6.78 -6.83
C SER A 50 16.08 -6.01 -8.11
N PHE A 51 15.20 -5.06 -8.43
CA PHE A 51 15.30 -4.18 -9.59
C PHE A 51 15.03 -2.74 -9.17
N GLN A 52 15.79 -1.81 -9.73
CA GLN A 52 15.49 -0.40 -9.59
C GLN A 52 14.54 0.07 -10.68
N PHE A 53 13.44 0.73 -10.29
CA PHE A 53 12.49 1.31 -11.21
C PHE A 53 11.78 2.51 -10.55
N ASP A 54 11.78 3.66 -11.24
CA ASP A 54 11.02 4.84 -10.83
C ASP A 54 9.61 4.76 -11.41
N LEU A 55 8.60 4.75 -10.53
CA LEU A 55 7.19 4.65 -10.91
C LEU A 55 6.67 5.89 -11.66
N THR A 56 7.43 6.98 -11.71
CA THR A 56 7.12 8.15 -12.56
C THR A 56 7.48 7.92 -14.03
N ASN A 57 8.11 6.80 -14.37
CA ASN A 57 8.44 6.47 -15.75
C ASN A 57 7.17 6.27 -16.60
N GLU A 58 7.21 6.74 -17.85
CA GLU A 58 6.10 6.55 -18.78
C GLU A 58 6.02 5.12 -19.33
N ASP A 59 7.15 4.43 -19.49
CA ASP A 59 7.22 3.05 -19.97
C ASP A 59 7.15 2.04 -18.82
N PHE A 60 6.05 1.29 -18.78
CA PHE A 60 5.80 0.20 -17.83
C PHE A 60 6.00 -1.20 -18.45
N SER A 61 6.53 -1.31 -19.68
CA SER A 61 6.86 -2.61 -20.33
C SER A 61 7.86 -3.41 -19.49
N PHE A 62 8.65 -2.71 -18.64
CA PHE A 62 9.50 -3.34 -17.63
C PHE A 62 8.78 -4.42 -16.82
N PHE A 63 7.50 -4.24 -16.50
CA PHE A 63 6.72 -5.17 -15.68
C PHE A 63 6.21 -6.40 -16.45
N ASP A 64 6.32 -6.44 -17.78
CA ASP A 64 5.91 -7.60 -18.61
C ASP A 64 6.75 -8.84 -18.36
N ARG A 65 7.94 -8.69 -17.78
CA ARG A 65 8.82 -9.80 -17.41
C ARG A 65 8.30 -10.67 -16.26
N PHE A 66 7.42 -10.16 -15.43
CA PHE A 66 6.92 -10.88 -14.24
C PHE A 66 5.69 -11.72 -14.58
N THR A 67 5.85 -12.67 -15.52
CA THR A 67 4.74 -13.51 -16.01
C THR A 67 4.43 -14.67 -15.08
N ASP A 68 5.40 -15.10 -14.28
CA ASP A 68 5.36 -16.30 -13.43
C ASP A 68 4.86 -16.05 -12.00
N ILE A 69 4.51 -14.82 -11.64
CA ILE A 69 4.02 -14.49 -10.33
C ILE A 69 2.57 -14.96 -10.13
N ASN A 70 2.26 -15.37 -8.90
CA ASN A 70 0.90 -15.58 -8.44
C ASN A 70 0.48 -14.62 -7.31
N ALA A 71 1.34 -13.62 -7.03
CA ALA A 71 1.00 -12.55 -6.08
C ALA A 71 1.63 -11.21 -6.49
N LEU A 72 0.93 -10.12 -6.18
CA LEU A 72 1.35 -8.73 -6.38
C LEU A 72 1.05 -7.94 -5.12
N MET A 73 2.07 -7.30 -4.54
CA MET A 73 1.90 -6.37 -3.42
C MET A 73 2.48 -5.01 -3.77
N ILE A 74 1.65 -3.97 -3.75
CA ILE A 74 2.05 -2.60 -4.08
C ILE A 74 2.07 -1.78 -2.81
N THR A 75 3.26 -1.43 -2.33
CA THR A 75 3.47 -0.66 -1.10
C THR A 75 4.10 0.70 -1.36
N ALA A 76 4.53 0.96 -2.58
CA ALA A 76 5.14 2.22 -2.96
C ALA A 76 4.22 3.41 -2.71
N GLY A 77 4.78 4.46 -2.16
CA GLY A 77 4.06 5.70 -1.90
C GLY A 77 4.79 6.58 -0.89
N PHE A 78 4.43 7.85 -0.89
CA PHE A 78 4.97 8.82 0.06
C PHE A 78 3.89 9.84 0.46
N GLY A 79 4.14 10.52 1.58
CA GLY A 79 3.31 11.62 2.05
C GLY A 79 4.12 12.58 2.91
N LYS A 80 3.71 13.85 2.92
CA LYS A 80 4.31 14.90 3.75
C LYS A 80 3.18 15.66 4.46
N LEU A 81 3.36 15.89 5.75
CA LEU A 81 2.50 16.77 6.52
C LEU A 81 2.81 18.22 6.17
N ALA A 82 1.84 18.94 5.63
CA ALA A 82 1.92 20.38 5.35
C ALA A 82 0.52 20.98 5.23
N LEU A 83 0.37 22.26 5.59
CA LEU A 83 -0.83 23.01 5.23
C LEU A 83 -0.91 23.15 3.70
N PHE A 84 -2.11 23.07 3.14
CA PHE A 84 -2.28 23.11 1.68
C PHE A 84 -1.71 24.38 1.03
N LYS A 85 -1.79 25.52 1.72
CA LYS A 85 -1.19 26.78 1.27
C LYS A 85 0.33 26.72 1.07
N ASP A 86 1.01 25.79 1.77
CA ASP A 86 2.47 25.63 1.75
C ASP A 86 2.91 24.46 0.83
N VAL A 87 1.93 23.82 0.15
CA VAL A 87 2.19 22.71 -0.77
C VAL A 87 2.45 23.23 -2.18
N PRO A 88 3.65 23.02 -2.76
CA PRO A 88 3.92 23.41 -4.14
C PRO A 88 3.14 22.54 -5.13
N GLU A 89 2.73 23.10 -6.26
CA GLU A 89 1.99 22.39 -7.32
C GLU A 89 2.72 21.11 -7.79
N SER A 90 4.05 21.18 -7.91
CA SER A 90 4.89 20.03 -8.27
C SER A 90 4.73 18.84 -7.29
N TYR A 91 4.50 19.11 -5.99
CA TYR A 91 4.24 18.07 -5.01
C TYR A 91 2.87 17.40 -5.25
N ILE A 92 1.86 18.19 -5.65
CA ILE A 92 0.53 17.67 -5.96
C ILE A 92 0.65 16.67 -7.12
N MET A 93 1.24 17.10 -8.23
CA MET A 93 1.44 16.25 -9.41
C MET A 93 2.26 15.00 -9.09
N ASN A 94 3.39 15.16 -8.40
CA ASN A 94 4.25 14.03 -8.02
C ASN A 94 3.53 13.05 -7.09
N SER A 95 2.66 13.53 -6.18
CA SER A 95 1.90 12.66 -5.28
C SER A 95 0.96 11.73 -6.05
N PHE A 96 0.25 12.21 -7.06
CA PHE A 96 -0.60 11.36 -7.91
C PHE A 96 0.24 10.46 -8.82
N ASN A 97 1.34 10.98 -9.38
CA ASN A 97 2.23 10.23 -10.28
C ASN A 97 3.00 9.11 -9.57
N VAL A 98 3.07 9.10 -8.25
CA VAL A 98 3.70 8.01 -7.48
C VAL A 98 2.67 7.18 -6.73
N ASN A 99 1.72 7.82 -6.02
CA ASN A 99 0.82 7.10 -5.10
C ASN A 99 -0.39 6.48 -5.80
N THR A 100 -0.83 7.02 -6.95
CA THR A 100 -2.13 6.66 -7.55
C THR A 100 -1.97 6.08 -8.95
N VAL A 101 -1.51 6.88 -9.89
CA VAL A 101 -1.46 6.49 -11.32
C VAL A 101 -0.69 5.18 -11.54
N PRO A 102 0.51 4.96 -10.95
CA PRO A 102 1.24 3.72 -11.13
C PRO A 102 0.52 2.50 -10.58
N VAL A 103 -0.21 2.66 -9.48
CA VAL A 103 -1.00 1.56 -8.89
C VAL A 103 -2.08 1.10 -9.87
N LEU A 104 -2.84 2.04 -10.45
CA LEU A 104 -3.85 1.72 -11.47
C LEU A 104 -3.22 1.03 -12.67
N ARG A 105 -2.07 1.54 -13.15
CA ARG A 105 -1.32 0.97 -14.29
C ARG A 105 -0.84 -0.45 -14.01
N LEU A 106 -0.31 -0.71 -12.81
CA LEU A 106 0.13 -2.05 -12.40
C LEU A 106 -1.05 -3.01 -12.30
N VAL A 107 -2.13 -2.62 -11.64
CA VAL A 107 -3.33 -3.45 -11.55
C VAL A 107 -3.88 -3.75 -12.95
N HIS A 108 -3.97 -2.75 -13.83
CA HIS A 108 -4.40 -2.95 -15.21
C HIS A 108 -3.51 -3.95 -15.95
N ARG A 109 -2.19 -3.88 -15.78
CA ARG A 109 -1.22 -4.77 -16.45
C ARG A 109 -1.34 -6.22 -15.98
N PHE A 110 -1.64 -6.44 -14.71
CA PHE A 110 -1.86 -7.77 -14.14
C PHE A 110 -3.34 -8.18 -14.06
N TYR A 111 -4.24 -7.39 -14.66
CA TYR A 111 -5.69 -7.61 -14.56
C TYR A 111 -6.12 -9.00 -15.07
N GLY A 112 -5.51 -9.48 -16.18
CA GLY A 112 -5.77 -10.82 -16.68
C GLY A 112 -5.50 -11.95 -15.67
N LYS A 113 -4.60 -11.73 -14.69
CA LYS A 113 -4.37 -12.68 -13.60
C LYS A 113 -5.44 -12.60 -12.50
N LEU A 114 -6.11 -11.43 -12.38
CA LEU A 114 -7.24 -11.27 -11.46
C LEU A 114 -8.54 -11.87 -11.98
N GLU A 115 -8.74 -11.88 -13.31
CA GLU A 115 -9.97 -12.39 -13.92
C GLU A 115 -10.07 -13.92 -14.00
N VAL A 116 -8.94 -14.63 -13.98
CA VAL A 116 -8.91 -16.10 -14.13
C VAL A 116 -9.33 -16.83 -12.86
N LYS A 117 -9.58 -18.13 -12.97
CA LYS A 117 -10.01 -18.98 -11.86
C LYS A 117 -8.87 -19.41 -10.94
N GLU A 118 -7.63 -19.32 -11.43
CA GLU A 118 -6.43 -19.62 -10.68
C GLU A 118 -6.22 -18.57 -9.59
N ASP A 119 -5.69 -19.01 -8.46
CA ASP A 119 -5.39 -18.11 -7.34
C ASP A 119 -4.35 -17.06 -7.70
N PHE A 120 -4.76 -15.81 -7.65
CA PHE A 120 -3.89 -14.66 -7.71
C PHE A 120 -4.14 -13.75 -6.49
N TYR A 121 -3.09 -13.39 -5.78
CA TYR A 121 -3.15 -12.61 -4.56
C TYR A 121 -2.68 -11.18 -4.84
N CYS A 122 -3.57 -10.21 -4.73
CA CYS A 122 -3.24 -8.81 -5.03
C CYS A 122 -3.53 -7.92 -3.81
N GLY A 123 -2.55 -7.14 -3.38
CA GLY A 123 -2.68 -6.20 -2.28
C GLY A 123 -2.13 -4.82 -2.63
N VAL A 124 -2.79 -3.79 -2.13
CA VAL A 124 -2.41 -2.39 -2.32
C VAL A 124 -2.38 -1.68 -0.99
N MET A 125 -1.26 -1.02 -0.69
CA MET A 125 -1.13 -0.15 0.48
C MET A 125 -1.84 1.18 0.23
N VAL A 126 -3.01 1.31 0.83
CA VAL A 126 -3.79 2.55 0.83
C VAL A 126 -3.46 3.38 2.09
N SER A 127 -4.40 3.74 2.89
CA SER A 127 -4.29 4.37 4.21
C SER A 127 -5.67 4.70 4.76
N ILE A 128 -5.80 4.76 6.07
CA ILE A 128 -7.00 5.32 6.73
C ILE A 128 -7.27 6.78 6.31
N ALA A 129 -6.24 7.52 5.88
CA ALA A 129 -6.39 8.87 5.33
C ALA A 129 -7.20 8.93 4.01
N GLY A 130 -7.45 7.80 3.36
CA GLY A 130 -8.36 7.70 2.22
C GLY A 130 -9.83 7.50 2.59
N PHE A 131 -10.15 7.33 3.87
CA PHE A 131 -11.51 7.08 4.36
C PHE A 131 -12.13 8.28 5.08
N MET A 132 -11.32 9.27 5.45
CA MET A 132 -11.76 10.42 6.21
C MET A 132 -10.92 11.66 5.91
N SER A 133 -11.42 12.84 6.28
CA SER A 133 -10.64 14.08 6.19
C SER A 133 -9.38 13.98 7.06
N SER A 134 -8.26 14.37 6.49
CA SER A 134 -6.97 14.31 7.16
C SER A 134 -6.23 15.64 7.00
N PRO A 135 -6.49 16.67 7.84
CA PRO A 135 -5.78 17.94 7.81
C PRO A 135 -4.26 17.74 7.79
N PHE A 136 -3.52 18.59 7.13
CA PHE A 136 -2.10 18.50 6.77
C PHE A 136 -1.75 17.39 5.76
N PHE A 137 -2.65 16.44 5.51
CA PHE A 137 -2.52 15.38 4.51
C PHE A 137 -3.53 15.52 3.35
N ALA A 138 -4.01 16.72 3.05
CA ALA A 138 -5.07 16.90 2.05
C ALA A 138 -4.74 16.23 0.70
N VAL A 139 -3.54 16.46 0.15
CA VAL A 139 -3.10 15.86 -1.12
C VAL A 139 -2.90 14.35 -0.97
N TYR A 140 -2.19 13.92 0.09
CA TYR A 140 -1.97 12.50 0.35
C TYR A 140 -3.29 11.74 0.53
N GLY A 141 -4.19 12.27 1.34
CA GLY A 141 -5.53 11.70 1.55
C GLY A 141 -6.30 11.56 0.24
N ALA A 142 -6.26 12.57 -0.64
CA ALA A 142 -6.89 12.52 -1.95
C ALA A 142 -6.32 11.38 -2.82
N THR A 143 -4.98 11.18 -2.84
CA THR A 143 -4.38 10.06 -3.58
C THR A 143 -4.82 8.71 -3.04
N LYS A 144 -5.00 8.57 -1.72
CA LYS A 144 -5.43 7.31 -1.08
C LYS A 144 -6.93 7.08 -1.19
N ALA A 145 -7.75 8.14 -1.17
CA ALA A 145 -9.18 8.04 -1.46
C ALA A 145 -9.45 7.57 -2.89
N ALA A 146 -8.67 8.06 -3.87
CA ALA A 146 -8.75 7.59 -5.25
C ALA A 146 -8.48 6.07 -5.35
N LEU A 147 -7.46 5.56 -4.66
CA LEU A 147 -7.16 4.12 -4.62
C LEU A 147 -8.27 3.31 -3.95
N LYS A 148 -8.82 3.81 -2.83
CA LYS A 148 -9.94 3.18 -2.13
C LYS A 148 -11.12 2.95 -3.08
N ILE A 149 -11.60 4.01 -3.71
CA ILE A 149 -12.76 3.93 -4.61
C ILE A 149 -12.46 3.05 -5.84
N PHE A 150 -11.24 3.14 -6.39
CA PHE A 150 -10.80 2.28 -7.49
C PHE A 150 -10.87 0.79 -7.11
N ILE A 151 -10.30 0.41 -5.97
CA ILE A 151 -10.26 -1.00 -5.52
C ILE A 151 -11.66 -1.53 -5.24
N GLU A 152 -12.49 -0.75 -4.51
CA GLU A 152 -13.87 -1.15 -4.20
C GLU A 152 -14.69 -1.40 -5.49
N SER A 153 -14.57 -0.49 -6.46
CA SER A 153 -15.25 -0.62 -7.75
C SER A 153 -14.79 -1.87 -8.50
N LEU A 154 -13.47 -2.08 -8.57
CA LEU A 154 -12.88 -3.19 -9.30
C LEU A 154 -13.19 -4.55 -8.67
N ASN A 155 -13.21 -4.65 -7.33
CA ASN A 155 -13.59 -5.88 -6.64
C ASN A 155 -15.05 -6.27 -6.91
N VAL A 156 -15.95 -5.28 -7.06
CA VAL A 156 -17.34 -5.55 -7.50
C VAL A 156 -17.37 -6.10 -8.92
N GLU A 157 -16.60 -5.52 -9.86
CA GLU A 157 -16.51 -6.00 -11.24
C GLU A 157 -15.95 -7.42 -11.32
N LEU A 158 -14.84 -7.71 -10.63
CA LEU A 158 -14.24 -9.04 -10.55
C LEU A 158 -15.23 -10.08 -10.01
N LYS A 159 -15.92 -9.76 -8.92
CA LYS A 159 -16.95 -10.63 -8.34
C LYS A 159 -18.10 -10.88 -9.31
N LYS A 160 -18.59 -9.86 -10.01
CA LYS A 160 -19.65 -9.99 -11.02
C LYS A 160 -19.18 -10.78 -12.25
N GLY A 161 -17.90 -10.67 -12.62
CA GLY A 161 -17.25 -11.51 -13.64
C GLY A 161 -17.04 -12.97 -13.19
N GLY A 162 -17.32 -13.28 -11.92
CA GLY A 162 -17.19 -14.63 -11.35
C GLY A 162 -15.75 -14.99 -11.02
N SER A 163 -14.84 -14.02 -10.88
CA SER A 163 -13.50 -14.26 -10.39
C SER A 163 -13.51 -14.65 -8.89
N PRO A 164 -12.66 -15.60 -8.47
CA PRO A 164 -12.40 -15.89 -7.06
C PRO A 164 -11.37 -14.92 -6.45
N ASN A 165 -10.76 -14.06 -7.25
CA ASN A 165 -9.71 -13.14 -6.84
C ASN A 165 -10.26 -11.75 -6.55
N CYS A 166 -9.59 -11.04 -5.65
CA CYS A 166 -9.88 -9.66 -5.32
C CYS A 166 -8.57 -8.90 -5.03
N ILE A 167 -8.69 -7.59 -4.84
CA ILE A 167 -7.59 -6.73 -4.43
C ILE A 167 -7.79 -6.37 -2.96
N LEU A 168 -6.87 -6.78 -2.10
CA LEU A 168 -6.85 -6.39 -0.70
C LEU A 168 -6.48 -4.91 -0.58
N ASN A 169 -7.38 -4.11 -0.05
CA ASN A 169 -7.12 -2.75 0.40
C ASN A 169 -6.51 -2.77 1.80
N VAL A 170 -5.22 -2.50 1.92
CA VAL A 170 -4.54 -2.37 3.22
C VAL A 170 -4.52 -0.91 3.64
N SER A 171 -5.28 -0.56 4.68
CA SER A 171 -5.48 0.82 5.10
C SER A 171 -5.07 1.08 6.55
N PRO A 172 -3.75 1.08 6.84
CA PRO A 172 -3.26 1.35 8.18
C PRO A 172 -3.35 2.85 8.53
N GLY A 173 -3.26 3.12 9.83
CA GLY A 173 -2.86 4.40 10.36
C GLY A 173 -1.36 4.65 10.20
N SER A 174 -0.75 5.38 11.14
CA SER A 174 0.69 5.62 11.14
C SER A 174 1.45 4.35 11.51
N LEU A 175 2.32 3.88 10.62
CA LEU A 175 3.18 2.71 10.85
C LEU A 175 4.55 3.16 11.38
N LYS A 176 4.86 2.80 12.62
CA LYS A 176 6.21 2.97 13.19
C LYS A 176 7.20 2.01 12.50
N GLY A 177 8.50 2.33 12.55
CA GLY A 177 9.54 1.49 11.96
C GLY A 177 9.56 1.50 10.43
N THR A 178 8.94 2.49 9.79
CA THR A 178 8.98 2.69 8.35
C THR A 178 9.65 4.01 8.00
N SER A 179 10.18 4.12 6.79
CA SER A 179 10.75 5.37 6.27
C SER A 179 9.72 6.51 6.20
N PHE A 180 8.44 6.18 6.12
CA PHE A 180 7.34 7.14 6.16
C PHE A 180 7.22 7.84 7.52
N ALA A 181 7.60 7.18 8.61
CA ALA A 181 7.49 7.71 9.97
C ALA A 181 8.81 8.28 10.52
N THR A 182 9.94 7.59 10.30
CA THR A 182 11.21 7.88 11.00
C THR A 182 12.45 7.81 10.12
N GLY A 183 12.31 7.55 8.84
CA GLY A 183 13.41 7.50 7.86
C GLY A 183 14.22 6.20 7.83
N LYS A 184 14.07 5.29 8.80
CA LYS A 184 14.73 3.97 8.79
C LYS A 184 13.71 2.84 8.90
N THR A 185 13.98 1.75 8.19
CA THR A 185 13.23 0.51 8.31
C THR A 185 13.69 -0.26 9.54
N ASP A 186 12.73 -0.62 10.41
CA ASP A 186 12.95 -1.52 11.53
C ASP A 186 12.06 -2.74 11.37
N LEU A 187 12.67 -3.84 10.90
CA LEU A 187 11.94 -5.09 10.63
C LEU A 187 11.36 -5.72 11.90
N SER A 188 11.96 -5.50 13.07
CA SER A 188 11.43 -6.03 14.33
C SER A 188 10.11 -5.39 14.73
N VAL A 189 9.93 -4.10 14.39
CA VAL A 189 8.71 -3.33 14.65
C VAL A 189 7.64 -3.59 13.60
N THR A 190 8.04 -3.80 12.33
CA THR A 190 7.11 -3.93 11.22
C THR A 190 6.67 -5.37 10.93
N ALA A 191 7.41 -6.40 11.41
CA ALA A 191 7.11 -7.81 11.14
C ALA A 191 5.69 -8.25 11.57
N PRO A 192 5.14 -7.88 12.75
CA PRO A 192 3.78 -8.26 13.10
C PRO A 192 2.74 -7.72 12.10
N MET A 193 2.89 -6.48 11.65
CA MET A 193 2.02 -5.88 10.65
C MET A 193 2.18 -6.56 9.28
N ALA A 194 3.41 -6.90 8.88
CA ALA A 194 3.65 -7.61 7.64
C ALA A 194 2.98 -8.98 7.64
N ASN A 195 3.06 -9.73 8.73
CA ASN A 195 2.40 -11.02 8.87
C ASN A 195 0.87 -10.90 8.79
N ALA A 196 0.28 -9.94 9.50
CA ALA A 196 -1.16 -9.69 9.41
C ALA A 196 -1.60 -9.35 7.96
N ILE A 197 -0.83 -8.51 7.25
CA ILE A 197 -1.11 -8.19 5.84
C ILE A 197 -1.06 -9.46 4.97
N ILE A 198 -0.07 -10.32 5.18
CA ILE A 198 0.07 -11.56 4.41
C ILE A 198 -1.10 -12.51 4.68
N GLU A 199 -1.56 -12.61 5.94
CA GLU A 199 -2.73 -13.43 6.31
C GLU A 199 -3.99 -12.95 5.59
N HIS A 200 -4.30 -11.66 5.64
CA HIS A 200 -5.45 -11.09 4.93
C HIS A 200 -5.33 -11.22 3.40
N LEU A 201 -4.11 -11.09 2.87
CA LEU A 201 -3.85 -11.27 1.44
C LEU A 201 -4.14 -12.71 1.00
N GLU A 202 -3.69 -13.71 1.77
CA GLU A 202 -3.95 -15.12 1.48
C GLU A 202 -5.40 -15.54 1.74
N ALA A 203 -6.08 -14.88 2.67
CA ALA A 203 -7.52 -15.04 2.90
C ALA A 203 -8.38 -14.43 1.79
N LYS A 204 -7.77 -13.60 0.91
CA LYS A 204 -8.47 -12.83 -0.14
C LYS A 204 -9.55 -11.92 0.46
N ASP A 205 -9.20 -11.23 1.53
CA ASP A 205 -10.07 -10.21 2.11
C ASP A 205 -10.08 -8.95 1.24
N ASP A 206 -11.22 -8.25 1.19
CA ASP A 206 -11.37 -7.01 0.42
C ASP A 206 -10.71 -5.82 1.12
N LEU A 207 -10.65 -5.84 2.45
CA LEU A 207 -10.22 -4.71 3.27
C LEU A 207 -9.54 -5.17 4.55
N PHE A 208 -8.40 -4.57 4.86
CA PHE A 208 -7.74 -4.68 6.16
C PHE A 208 -7.41 -3.30 6.71
N ILE A 209 -8.04 -2.93 7.80
CA ILE A 209 -7.74 -1.73 8.60
C ILE A 209 -7.21 -2.20 9.95
N PRO A 210 -5.90 -2.14 10.20
CA PRO A 210 -5.35 -2.48 11.51
C PRO A 210 -5.98 -1.65 12.62
N GLN A 211 -6.28 -2.26 13.77
CA GLN A 211 -6.93 -1.61 14.92
C GLN A 211 -8.31 -1.01 14.58
N PHE A 212 -9.05 -1.65 13.67
CA PHE A 212 -10.36 -1.14 13.24
C PHE A 212 -11.32 -1.01 14.43
N ASP A 213 -11.55 -2.10 15.17
CA ASP A 213 -12.52 -2.11 16.27
C ASP A 213 -12.05 -1.27 17.46
N GLU A 214 -10.74 -1.23 17.73
CA GLU A 214 -10.18 -0.52 18.89
C GLU A 214 -10.09 1.00 18.65
N VAL A 215 -9.92 1.44 17.40
CA VAL A 215 -9.62 2.86 17.11
C VAL A 215 -10.51 3.40 15.98
N PHE A 216 -10.39 2.81 14.77
CA PHE A 216 -10.88 3.49 13.57
C PHE A 216 -12.39 3.41 13.36
N LYS A 217 -13.07 2.41 13.90
CA LYS A 217 -14.52 2.32 13.84
C LYS A 217 -15.19 3.56 14.42
N THR A 218 -14.85 3.90 15.66
CA THR A 218 -15.41 5.09 16.33
C THR A 218 -15.00 6.39 15.64
N VAL A 219 -13.76 6.46 15.12
CA VAL A 219 -13.29 7.63 14.36
C VAL A 219 -14.10 7.83 13.10
N LEU A 220 -14.34 6.77 12.33
CA LEU A 220 -15.13 6.82 11.10
C LEU A 220 -16.60 7.13 11.36
N GLU A 221 -17.19 6.59 12.44
CA GLU A 221 -18.55 6.94 12.88
C GLU A 221 -18.68 8.43 13.17
N ARG A 222 -17.74 9.01 13.93
CA ARG A 222 -17.72 10.46 14.21
C ARG A 222 -17.50 11.29 12.93
N TYR A 223 -16.62 10.83 12.04
CA TYR A 223 -16.37 11.47 10.75
C TYR A 223 -17.64 11.51 9.88
N HIS A 224 -18.37 10.40 9.79
CA HIS A 224 -19.61 10.35 9.02
C HIS A 224 -20.75 11.17 9.64
N ALA A 225 -20.76 11.31 10.97
CA ALA A 225 -21.71 12.17 11.66
C ALA A 225 -21.40 13.66 11.44
N ASP A 226 -20.13 14.07 11.54
CA ASP A 226 -19.69 15.44 11.34
C ASP A 226 -18.20 15.47 10.94
N PHE A 227 -17.93 15.53 9.64
CA PHE A 227 -16.57 15.53 9.12
C PHE A 227 -15.75 16.76 9.53
N ARG A 228 -16.40 17.91 9.78
CA ARG A 228 -15.71 19.13 10.21
C ARG A 228 -15.20 18.99 11.64
N ARG A 229 -16.07 18.57 12.53
CA ARG A 229 -15.73 18.36 13.94
C ARG A 229 -14.62 17.32 14.11
N GLU A 230 -14.72 16.19 13.42
CA GLU A 230 -13.67 15.16 13.46
C GLU A 230 -12.38 15.65 12.78
N GLY A 231 -12.49 16.45 11.72
CA GLY A 231 -11.36 17.10 11.08
C GLY A 231 -10.63 18.09 11.98
N GLU A 232 -11.36 18.91 12.75
CA GLU A 232 -10.79 19.82 13.77
C GLU A 232 -10.06 19.04 14.85
N HIS A 233 -10.65 17.97 15.36
CA HIS A 233 -10.01 17.08 16.33
C HIS A 233 -8.70 16.46 15.77
N SER A 234 -8.72 16.00 14.53
CA SER A 234 -7.52 15.49 13.84
C SER A 234 -6.44 16.56 13.61
N TYR A 235 -6.85 17.81 13.36
CA TYR A 235 -5.94 18.95 13.20
C TYR A 235 -5.19 19.21 14.49
N GLU A 236 -5.91 19.40 15.61
CA GLU A 236 -5.34 19.65 16.94
C GLU A 236 -4.44 18.49 17.40
N TYR A 237 -4.87 17.26 17.19
CA TYR A 237 -4.05 16.08 17.50
C TYR A 237 -2.69 16.11 16.79
N LYS A 238 -2.65 16.49 15.51
CA LYS A 238 -1.40 16.53 14.73
C LYS A 238 -0.47 17.66 15.20
N LEU A 239 -1.02 18.83 15.50
CA LEU A 239 -0.25 19.93 16.10
C LEU A 239 0.37 19.53 17.43
N ASN A 240 -0.43 18.96 18.33
CA ASN A 240 0.01 18.61 19.68
C ASN A 240 0.98 17.41 19.69
N SER A 241 0.98 16.60 18.65
CA SER A 241 1.89 15.44 18.52
C SER A 241 3.30 15.78 18.05
N GLY A 242 3.58 17.03 17.71
CA GLY A 242 4.88 17.49 17.17
C GLY A 242 5.20 16.90 15.78
N ARG A 243 4.18 16.51 15.03
CA ARG A 243 4.32 15.92 13.68
C ARG A 243 4.30 16.96 12.56
N VAL A 244 3.93 18.20 12.91
CA VAL A 244 3.78 19.35 12.01
C VAL A 244 4.70 20.46 12.48
#